data_ce9b53562ed4aead7c21be8e4ad0562a
#
_entry.id   ce9b53562ed4aead7c21be8e4ad0562a
#
_cell.length_a   1.000
_cell.length_b   1.000
_cell.length_c   1.000
_cell.angle_alpha   90.00
_cell.angle_beta   90.00
_cell.angle_gamma   90.00
#
_symmetry.space_group_name_H-M   'P 1'
#
loop_
_entity.id
_entity.type
_entity.pdbx_description
1 polymer ?
#
loop_
_entity_poly.entity_id
_entity_poly.type
_entity_poly.pdbx_seq_one_letter_code
_entity_poly.pdbx_strand_id
1 'polypeptide(L)'
;MKPDQYPSHPSHLWQHFYRITQIPRPSKREAAVRQYVIDLALAAGQDWRVDDEGNIVVSVAASAGMEGRPTVIIQNHLDMVTVKTADKEHDFERDPLSLQVEDGWLRADRTTLGADNGVG
;
A
#
# COMPACT_ATOMS: atom_id res chain seq x y z
N MET A 1 12.18 -5.72 -9.25
CA MET A 1 12.33 -7.19 -9.07
C MET A 1 12.26 -7.51 -7.58
N LYS A 2 11.57 -8.58 -7.19
CA LYS A 2 11.57 -9.01 -5.78
C LYS A 2 12.98 -9.48 -5.39
N PRO A 3 13.49 -9.08 -4.22
CA PRO A 3 14.77 -9.56 -3.75
C PRO A 3 14.73 -11.06 -3.43
N ASP A 4 15.90 -11.69 -3.43
CA ASP A 4 16.04 -13.05 -2.90
C ASP A 4 15.61 -13.09 -1.42
N GLN A 5 15.05 -14.20 -0.99
CA GLN A 5 14.53 -14.38 0.38
C GLN A 5 13.38 -13.43 0.76
N TYR A 6 12.72 -12.79 -0.22
CA TYR A 6 11.52 -12.01 0.06
C TYR A 6 10.45 -12.86 0.76
N PRO A 7 9.81 -12.36 1.83
CA PRO A 7 8.82 -13.14 2.58
C PRO A 7 7.70 -13.67 1.67
N SER A 8 7.25 -14.89 1.94
CA SER A 8 6.24 -15.57 1.12
C SER A 8 4.96 -15.95 1.88
N HIS A 9 5.00 -15.95 3.21
CA HIS A 9 3.85 -16.31 4.05
C HIS A 9 3.58 -15.27 5.13
N PRO A 10 2.31 -14.84 5.31
CA PRO A 10 1.14 -15.17 4.47
C PRO A 10 1.25 -14.53 3.08
N SER A 11 0.95 -15.29 2.04
CA SER A 11 1.25 -14.90 0.66
C SER A 11 0.52 -13.63 0.21
N HIS A 12 -0.76 -13.50 0.57
CA HIS A 12 -1.57 -12.33 0.20
C HIS A 12 -1.01 -11.03 0.80
N LEU A 13 -0.58 -11.04 2.07
CA LEU A 13 0.01 -9.87 2.71
C LEU A 13 1.26 -9.41 1.95
N TRP A 14 2.20 -10.33 1.74
CA TRP A 14 3.48 -10.00 1.10
C TRP A 14 3.37 -9.67 -0.38
N GLN A 15 2.34 -10.18 -1.07
CA GLN A 15 2.02 -9.75 -2.43
C GLN A 15 1.56 -8.31 -2.48
N HIS A 16 0.62 -7.92 -1.61
CA HIS A 16 0.15 -6.54 -1.53
C HIS A 16 1.25 -5.58 -1.07
N PHE A 17 2.02 -5.97 -0.06
CA PHE A 17 3.18 -5.19 0.38
C PHE A 17 4.12 -4.89 -0.79
N TYR A 18 4.54 -5.92 -1.52
CA TYR A 18 5.39 -5.73 -2.69
C TYR A 18 4.76 -4.81 -3.73
N ARG A 19 3.49 -5.02 -4.07
CA ARG A 19 2.79 -4.22 -5.08
C ARG A 19 2.74 -2.74 -4.69
N ILE A 20 2.44 -2.43 -3.45
CA ILE A 20 2.39 -1.05 -2.97
C ILE A 20 3.77 -0.37 -3.06
N THR A 21 4.85 -1.07 -2.74
CA THR A 21 6.21 -0.51 -2.86
C THR A 21 6.65 -0.27 -4.30
N GLN A 22 5.98 -0.88 -5.27
CA GLN A 22 6.26 -0.67 -6.69
C GLN A 22 5.44 0.47 -7.31
N ILE A 23 4.53 1.08 -6.54
CA ILE A 23 3.71 2.20 -6.99
C ILE A 23 4.27 3.49 -6.36
N PRO A 24 4.83 4.43 -7.16
CA PRO A 24 5.19 5.74 -6.67
C PRO A 24 3.97 6.44 -6.04
N ARG A 25 4.12 6.89 -4.78
CA ARG A 25 3.00 7.47 -4.02
C ARG A 25 3.43 8.55 -3.04
N PRO A 26 4.21 9.55 -3.50
CA PRO A 26 4.53 10.68 -2.65
C PRO A 26 3.26 11.45 -2.30
N SER A 27 3.26 12.15 -1.18
CA SER A 27 2.13 12.99 -0.74
C SER A 27 1.70 13.95 -1.87
N LYS A 28 0.41 14.06 -2.10
CA LYS A 28 -0.23 14.79 -3.20
C LYS A 28 -0.12 14.14 -4.59
N ARG A 29 0.37 12.92 -4.68
CA ARG A 29 0.48 12.12 -5.91
C ARG A 29 -0.06 10.70 -5.72
N GLU A 30 -1.16 10.54 -4.97
CA GLU A 30 -1.70 9.24 -4.56
C GLU A 30 -2.59 8.58 -5.62
N ALA A 31 -2.79 9.18 -6.78
CA ALA A 31 -3.76 8.69 -7.79
C ALA A 31 -3.50 7.23 -8.20
N ALA A 32 -2.25 6.84 -8.41
CA ALA A 32 -1.90 5.50 -8.85
C ALA A 32 -2.15 4.44 -7.75
N VAL A 33 -1.78 4.72 -6.50
CA VAL A 33 -2.03 3.80 -5.39
C VAL A 33 -3.52 3.74 -5.04
N ARG A 34 -4.26 4.85 -5.17
CA ARG A 34 -5.72 4.86 -5.04
C ARG A 34 -6.37 3.96 -6.10
N GLN A 35 -5.92 4.05 -7.35
CA GLN A 35 -6.43 3.16 -8.40
C GLN A 35 -6.17 1.70 -8.08
N TYR A 36 -5.01 1.36 -7.54
CA TYR A 36 -4.73 0.01 -7.07
C TYR A 36 -5.74 -0.48 -6.02
N VAL A 37 -6.10 0.37 -5.05
CA VAL A 37 -7.14 0.03 -4.04
C VAL A 37 -8.52 -0.15 -4.70
N ILE A 38 -8.87 0.70 -5.67
CA ILE A 38 -10.12 0.58 -6.44
C ILE A 38 -10.15 -0.77 -7.18
N ASP A 39 -9.07 -1.14 -7.83
CA ASP A 39 -8.98 -2.40 -8.58
C ASP A 39 -9.14 -3.62 -7.65
N LEU A 40 -8.59 -3.54 -6.44
CA LEU A 40 -8.79 -4.58 -5.41
C LEU A 40 -10.26 -4.65 -4.94
N ALA A 41 -10.88 -3.51 -4.69
CA ALA A 41 -12.30 -3.46 -4.29
C ALA A 41 -13.21 -4.05 -5.38
N LEU A 42 -12.97 -3.69 -6.64
CA LEU A 42 -13.69 -4.24 -7.79
C LEU A 42 -13.48 -5.75 -7.92
N ALA A 43 -12.25 -6.22 -7.81
CA ALA A 43 -11.93 -7.65 -7.89
C ALA A 43 -12.59 -8.47 -6.76
N ALA A 44 -12.78 -7.85 -5.60
CA ALA A 44 -13.46 -8.44 -4.44
C ALA A 44 -14.99 -8.25 -4.46
N GLY A 45 -15.55 -7.57 -5.48
CA GLY A 45 -16.97 -7.28 -5.56
C GLY A 45 -17.47 -6.33 -4.48
N GLN A 46 -16.61 -5.45 -3.97
CA GLN A 46 -16.95 -4.50 -2.92
C GLN A 46 -17.33 -3.13 -3.51
N ASP A 47 -18.24 -2.43 -2.82
CA ASP A 47 -18.59 -1.06 -3.16
C ASP A 47 -17.48 -0.10 -2.74
N TRP A 48 -17.24 0.91 -3.55
CA TRP A 48 -16.25 1.95 -3.25
C TRP A 48 -16.72 3.33 -3.70
N ARG A 49 -16.16 4.36 -3.11
CA ARG A 49 -16.37 5.75 -3.52
C ARG A 49 -15.11 6.58 -3.25
N VAL A 50 -14.92 7.62 -4.03
CA VAL A 50 -13.85 8.62 -3.85
C VAL A 50 -14.53 9.97 -3.67
N ASP A 51 -14.06 10.75 -2.70
CA ASP A 51 -14.52 12.12 -2.49
C ASP A 51 -13.70 13.14 -3.32
N ASP A 52 -14.09 14.41 -3.22
CA ASP A 52 -13.45 15.49 -3.99
C ASP A 52 -11.97 15.72 -3.60
N GLU A 53 -11.57 15.33 -2.38
CA GLU A 53 -10.19 15.40 -1.91
C GLU A 53 -9.36 14.18 -2.34
N GLY A 54 -10.00 13.17 -2.90
CA GLY A 54 -9.37 11.93 -3.32
C GLY A 54 -9.27 10.86 -2.22
N ASN A 55 -9.97 11.02 -1.10
CA ASN A 55 -10.11 9.95 -0.13
C ASN A 55 -10.94 8.82 -0.70
N ILE A 56 -10.54 7.58 -0.46
CA ILE A 56 -11.29 6.41 -0.88
C ILE A 56 -11.93 5.71 0.33
N VAL A 57 -13.18 5.33 0.17
CA VAL A 57 -13.92 4.47 1.12
C VAL A 57 -14.33 3.20 0.40
N VAL A 58 -13.99 2.06 0.95
CA VAL A 58 -14.45 0.75 0.50
C VAL A 58 -15.42 0.20 1.54
N SER A 59 -16.62 -0.15 1.11
CA SER A 59 -17.68 -0.68 1.98
C SER A 59 -17.73 -2.20 1.84
N VAL A 60 -17.56 -2.90 2.96
CA VAL A 60 -17.64 -4.35 3.03
C VAL A 60 -18.88 -4.72 3.82
N ALA A 61 -19.76 -5.54 3.23
CA ALA A 61 -20.97 -5.98 3.89
C ALA A 61 -20.66 -6.80 5.16
N ALA A 62 -21.57 -6.76 6.12
CA ALA A 62 -21.48 -7.59 7.31
C ALA A 62 -21.46 -9.07 6.95
N SER A 63 -20.72 -9.88 7.72
CA SER A 63 -20.80 -11.33 7.65
C SER A 63 -22.19 -11.80 8.07
N ALA A 64 -22.61 -12.95 7.56
CA ALA A 64 -23.94 -13.52 7.85
C ALA A 64 -24.19 -13.61 9.38
N GLY A 65 -25.32 -13.08 9.80
CA GLY A 65 -25.72 -13.01 11.22
C GLY A 65 -25.11 -11.84 12.00
N MET A 66 -24.34 -10.96 11.36
CA MET A 66 -23.71 -9.79 11.99
C MET A 66 -24.28 -8.46 11.49
N GLU A 67 -25.35 -8.48 10.69
CA GLU A 67 -25.93 -7.31 10.02
C GLU A 67 -26.40 -6.22 10.99
N GLY A 68 -26.78 -6.61 12.20
CA GLY A 68 -27.22 -5.68 13.25
C GLY A 68 -26.09 -5.14 14.15
N ARG A 69 -24.84 -5.48 13.87
CA ARG A 69 -23.69 -5.01 14.67
C ARG A 69 -23.23 -3.63 14.21
N PRO A 70 -22.60 -2.85 15.11
CA PRO A 70 -22.00 -1.57 14.74
C PRO A 70 -20.97 -1.71 13.64
N THR A 71 -20.90 -0.73 12.73
CA THR A 71 -19.88 -0.66 11.70
C THR A 71 -18.50 -0.42 12.32
N VAL A 72 -17.51 -1.16 11.85
CA VAL A 72 -16.10 -0.93 12.18
C VAL A 72 -15.44 -0.16 11.03
N ILE A 73 -14.70 0.89 11.35
CA ILE A 73 -13.93 1.66 10.39
C ILE A 73 -12.45 1.33 10.59
N ILE A 74 -11.79 0.88 9.52
CA ILE A 74 -10.35 0.73 9.45
C ILE A 74 -9.83 1.88 8.60
N GLN A 75 -8.92 2.69 9.15
CA GLN A 75 -8.37 3.86 8.49
C GLN A 75 -6.86 3.75 8.35
N ASN A 76 -6.37 4.12 7.17
CA ASN A 76 -4.96 4.30 6.88
C ASN A 76 -4.78 5.43 5.87
N HIS A 77 -3.51 5.79 5.59
CA HIS A 77 -3.16 6.71 4.52
C HIS A 77 -2.46 5.98 3.36
N LEU A 78 -2.57 6.51 2.14
CA LEU A 78 -2.03 5.88 0.94
C LEU A 78 -0.65 6.41 0.56
N ASP A 79 -0.32 7.64 0.93
CA ASP A 79 0.95 8.26 0.62
C ASP A 79 2.09 7.77 1.51
N MET A 80 3.30 8.16 1.17
CA MET A 80 4.49 7.90 1.96
C MET A 80 5.39 9.13 2.05
N VAL A 81 6.15 9.22 3.14
CA VAL A 81 7.24 10.18 3.28
C VAL A 81 8.35 9.80 2.31
N THR A 82 8.87 10.78 1.57
CA THR A 82 9.86 10.60 0.51
C THR A 82 11.21 11.18 0.91
N VAL A 83 12.04 10.36 1.53
CA VAL A 83 13.41 10.70 1.95
C VAL A 83 14.37 9.66 1.40
N LYS A 84 15.54 10.12 0.98
CA LYS A 84 16.64 9.28 0.49
C LYS A 84 17.99 9.80 1.00
N THR A 85 19.02 8.95 0.95
CA THR A 85 20.38 9.39 1.22
C THR A 85 20.89 10.29 0.07
N ALA A 86 21.87 11.15 0.37
CA ALA A 86 22.36 12.15 -0.57
C ALA A 86 22.99 11.54 -1.83
N ASP A 87 23.53 10.33 -1.72
CA ASP A 87 24.21 9.59 -2.79
C ASP A 87 23.27 8.68 -3.60
N LYS A 88 21.97 8.61 -3.21
CA LYS A 88 20.98 7.81 -3.93
C LYS A 88 20.31 8.63 -5.03
N GLU A 89 20.43 8.17 -6.27
CA GLU A 89 19.57 8.64 -7.34
C GLU A 89 18.24 7.88 -7.31
N HIS A 90 17.16 8.62 -7.14
CA HIS A 90 15.79 8.09 -7.09
C HIS A 90 14.79 9.22 -7.27
N ASP A 91 13.83 9.03 -8.17
CA ASP A 91 12.71 9.93 -8.39
C ASP A 91 11.44 9.32 -7.79
N PHE A 92 11.00 9.84 -6.64
CA PHE A 92 9.82 9.31 -5.94
C PHE A 92 8.50 9.48 -6.70
N GLU A 93 8.45 10.27 -7.76
CA GLU A 93 7.26 10.39 -8.61
C GLU A 93 7.20 9.32 -9.71
N ARG A 94 8.32 8.65 -10.00
CA ARG A 94 8.45 7.73 -11.14
C ARG A 94 9.00 6.38 -10.80
N ASP A 95 9.95 6.32 -9.88
CA ASP A 95 10.71 5.11 -9.61
C ASP A 95 10.04 4.26 -8.53
N PRO A 96 9.89 2.95 -8.75
CA PRO A 96 9.49 2.02 -7.70
C PRO A 96 10.61 1.89 -6.67
N LEU A 97 10.25 1.53 -5.43
CA LEU A 97 11.24 1.27 -4.40
C LEU A 97 12.05 0.02 -4.71
N SER A 98 13.36 0.11 -4.49
CA SER A 98 14.27 -1.03 -4.55
C SER A 98 14.31 -1.72 -3.20
N LEU A 99 13.71 -2.89 -3.09
CA LEU A 99 13.68 -3.65 -1.84
C LEU A 99 14.91 -4.54 -1.69
N GLN A 100 15.35 -4.71 -0.45
CA GLN A 100 16.45 -5.59 -0.05
C GLN A 100 16.02 -6.42 1.16
N VAL A 101 16.48 -7.67 1.23
CA VAL A 101 16.36 -8.52 2.42
C VAL A 101 17.78 -8.82 2.91
N GLU A 102 18.07 -8.41 4.12
CA GLU A 102 19.38 -8.52 4.73
C GLU A 102 19.23 -8.85 6.22
N ASP A 103 19.86 -9.89 6.67
CA ASP A 103 19.84 -10.35 8.08
C ASP A 103 18.41 -10.47 8.67
N GLY A 104 17.44 -10.92 7.87
CA GLY A 104 16.05 -11.05 8.27
C GLY A 104 15.25 -9.74 8.28
N TRP A 105 15.84 -8.64 7.82
CA TRP A 105 15.18 -7.35 7.66
C TRP A 105 14.81 -7.07 6.22
N LEU A 106 13.58 -6.60 6.00
CA LEU A 106 13.16 -6.05 4.72
C LEU A 106 13.36 -4.52 4.76
N ARG A 107 14.12 -4.00 3.82
CA ARG A 107 14.49 -2.58 3.72
C ARG A 107 14.30 -2.06 2.30
N ALA A 108 14.19 -0.74 2.15
CA ALA A 108 14.40 -0.07 0.87
C ALA A 108 15.85 0.38 0.74
N ASP A 109 16.41 0.28 -0.47
CA ASP A 109 17.80 0.68 -0.74
C ASP A 109 17.98 2.19 -0.67
N ARG A 110 18.43 2.67 0.47
CA ARG A 110 18.76 4.08 0.75
C ARG A 110 17.62 5.08 0.53
N THR A 111 16.38 4.58 0.65
CA THR A 111 15.15 5.40 0.66
C THR A 111 14.29 5.03 1.85
N THR A 112 13.29 5.86 2.16
CA THR A 112 12.18 5.45 3.02
C THR A 112 11.45 4.26 2.41
N LEU A 113 10.92 3.37 3.25
CA LEU A 113 10.16 2.19 2.82
C LEU A 113 8.66 2.50 2.67
N GLY A 114 8.16 3.45 3.45
CA GLY A 114 6.74 3.81 3.44
C GLY A 114 5.83 2.66 3.87
N ALA A 115 6.26 1.89 4.88
CA ALA A 115 5.55 0.71 5.35
C ALA A 115 4.66 0.98 6.56
N ASP A 116 4.69 2.19 7.08
CA ASP A 116 3.83 2.63 8.16
C ASP A 116 2.38 2.78 7.67
N ASN A 117 1.43 2.46 8.54
CA ASN A 117 -0.01 2.64 8.38
C ASN A 117 -0.60 2.14 7.04
N GLY A 118 -0.10 2.55 5.89
CA GLY A 118 -0.66 2.21 4.58
C GLY A 118 -0.54 0.74 4.16
N VAL A 119 0.21 -0.07 4.88
CA VAL A 119 0.40 -1.50 4.60
C VAL A 119 -0.31 -2.39 5.64
N GLY A 120 -0.59 -1.85 6.81
CA GLY A 120 -1.35 -2.54 7.87
C GLY A 120 -2.79 -2.70 7.51
#